data_67eaf8ebeb6e388597dd738ef41f1bcc
#
_entry.id   67eaf8ebeb6e388597dd738ef41f1bcc
#
_cell.length_a   1.000
_cell.length_b   1.000
_cell.length_c   1.000
_cell.angle_alpha   90.00
_cell.angle_beta   90.00
_cell.angle_gamma   90.00
#
_symmetry.space_group_name_H-M   'P 1'
#
loop_
_entity.id
_entity.type
_entity.pdbx_description
1 polymer ?
#
loop_
_entity_poly.entity_id
_entity_poly.type
_entity_poly.pdbx_seq_one_letter_code
_entity_poly.pdbx_strand_id
1 'polypeptide(L)'
;MSETSNKTRLEHDCIGQMEVPANVYWGIHTQRAIGNFPVSGITDSQHPELIRAYATVKRACAIANEELGLIDPAKAEAIRAACLEIEAGKLADQFPVDVMQGGAGTSSNMNMNEVIANRALEIAGRQRGDYTYIHPVSYTHLTLPTIRLV
;
A
#
# COMPACT_ATOMS: atom_id res chain seq x y z
N MET A 1 25.12 -9.68 -20.23
CA MET A 1 24.31 -10.14 -19.10
C MET A 1 24.57 -9.13 -18.00
N SER A 2 23.64 -8.19 -17.78
CA SER A 2 23.81 -7.18 -16.74
C SER A 2 23.43 -7.83 -15.40
N GLU A 3 24.37 -7.86 -14.46
CA GLU A 3 24.08 -8.13 -13.05
C GLU A 3 23.09 -7.08 -12.53
N THR A 4 21.81 -7.41 -12.53
CA THR A 4 20.84 -6.66 -11.74
C THR A 4 21.21 -6.90 -10.28
N SER A 5 21.98 -5.97 -9.71
CA SER A 5 22.24 -5.91 -8.28
C SER A 5 20.91 -6.06 -7.54
N ASN A 6 20.68 -7.19 -6.87
CA ASN A 6 19.53 -7.46 -6.02
C ASN A 6 19.64 -6.58 -4.76
N LYS A 7 19.48 -5.26 -4.92
CA LYS A 7 19.44 -4.34 -3.78
C LYS A 7 18.15 -4.58 -3.03
N THR A 8 18.25 -4.81 -1.74
CA THR A 8 17.13 -4.91 -0.81
C THR A 8 17.11 -3.68 0.10
N ARG A 9 15.96 -3.41 0.70
CA ARG A 9 15.80 -2.51 1.85
C ARG A 9 15.28 -3.31 3.02
N LEU A 10 15.76 -3.00 4.21
CA LEU A 10 15.30 -3.63 5.43
C LEU A 10 14.08 -2.89 5.95
N GLU A 11 12.97 -3.59 6.11
CA GLU A 11 11.77 -3.08 6.76
C GLU A 11 11.48 -3.86 8.04
N HIS A 12 10.65 -3.30 8.92
CA HIS A 12 10.26 -3.95 10.17
C HIS A 12 8.78 -3.74 10.46
N ASP A 13 8.19 -4.72 11.14
CA ASP A 13 6.83 -4.68 11.67
C ASP A 13 6.83 -5.28 13.10
N CYS A 14 5.64 -5.50 13.66
CA CYS A 14 5.50 -6.07 15.00
C CYS A 14 5.99 -7.54 15.13
N ILE A 15 6.19 -8.23 14.00
CA ILE A 15 6.66 -9.63 13.97
C ILE A 15 8.19 -9.68 13.87
N GLY A 16 8.82 -8.63 13.32
CA GLY A 16 10.28 -8.56 13.17
C GLY A 16 10.72 -7.88 11.88
N GLN A 17 11.96 -8.12 11.49
CA GLN A 17 12.57 -7.52 10.30
C GLN A 17 12.50 -8.47 9.11
N MET A 18 12.44 -7.89 7.90
CA MET A 18 12.49 -8.62 6.64
C MET A 18 13.11 -7.75 5.54
N GLU A 19 13.86 -8.36 4.65
CA GLU A 19 14.36 -7.73 3.44
C GLU A 19 13.25 -7.68 2.38
N VAL A 20 13.05 -6.50 1.81
CA VAL A 20 12.13 -6.24 0.70
C VAL A 20 12.96 -5.75 -0.49
N PRO A 21 12.69 -6.18 -1.74
CA PRO A 21 13.41 -5.68 -2.89
C PRO A 21 13.34 -4.14 -2.98
N ALA A 22 14.46 -3.48 -3.22
CA ALA A 22 14.53 -2.02 -3.19
C ALA A 22 13.78 -1.33 -4.34
N ASN A 23 13.56 -2.04 -5.44
CA ASN A 23 12.94 -1.54 -6.66
C ASN A 23 11.40 -1.59 -6.63
N VAL A 24 10.78 -2.26 -5.65
CA VAL A 24 9.33 -2.40 -5.57
C VAL A 24 8.70 -1.36 -4.65
N TYR A 25 7.38 -1.13 -4.84
CA TYR A 25 6.61 -0.20 -4.01
C TYR A 25 5.88 -0.89 -2.86
N TRP A 26 5.68 -2.21 -2.90
CA TRP A 26 5.14 -2.90 -1.74
C TRP A 26 6.16 -2.95 -0.59
N GLY A 27 5.69 -3.25 0.62
CA GLY A 27 6.50 -3.31 1.83
C GLY A 27 6.48 -4.70 2.47
N ILE A 28 6.81 -4.72 3.76
CA ILE A 28 7.02 -5.93 4.55
C ILE A 28 5.76 -6.80 4.66
N HIS A 29 4.56 -6.20 4.80
CA HIS A 29 3.31 -6.98 4.92
C HIS A 29 3.02 -7.73 3.64
N THR A 30 3.18 -7.08 2.49
CA THR A 30 3.04 -7.73 1.18
C THR A 30 4.09 -8.80 1.00
N GLN A 31 5.35 -8.55 1.37
CA GLN A 31 6.42 -9.53 1.25
C GLN A 31 6.12 -10.79 2.07
N ARG A 32 5.56 -10.65 3.28
CA ARG A 32 5.08 -11.78 4.09
C ARG A 32 3.90 -12.49 3.44
N ALA A 33 2.95 -11.75 2.88
CA ALA A 33 1.78 -12.33 2.23
C ALA A 33 2.14 -13.19 1.02
N ILE A 34 3.10 -12.77 0.21
CA ILE A 34 3.64 -13.55 -0.91
C ILE A 34 4.19 -14.90 -0.42
N GLY A 35 4.91 -14.90 0.70
CA GLY A 35 5.44 -16.14 1.29
C GLY A 35 4.38 -17.01 1.96
N ASN A 36 3.34 -16.41 2.54
CA ASN A 36 2.33 -17.12 3.32
C ASN A 36 1.21 -17.72 2.45
N PHE A 37 0.90 -17.13 1.31
CA PHE A 37 -0.26 -17.49 0.49
C PHE A 37 0.10 -17.79 -0.98
N PRO A 38 1.04 -18.68 -1.28
CA PRO A 38 1.29 -19.12 -2.66
C PRO A 38 0.27 -20.20 -3.04
N VAL A 39 -1.01 -19.84 -3.21
CA VAL A 39 -2.13 -20.82 -3.26
C VAL A 39 -2.60 -21.08 -4.68
N SER A 40 -3.09 -20.06 -5.39
CA SER A 40 -3.71 -20.22 -6.71
C SER A 40 -2.76 -19.87 -7.87
N GLY A 41 -1.75 -19.06 -7.62
CA GLY A 41 -0.91 -18.47 -8.66
C GLY A 41 -1.60 -17.36 -9.45
N ILE A 42 -2.81 -16.95 -9.05
CA ILE A 42 -3.54 -15.81 -9.59
C ILE A 42 -3.33 -14.63 -8.63
N THR A 43 -2.78 -13.54 -9.11
CA THR A 43 -2.47 -12.37 -8.28
C THR A 43 -3.46 -11.23 -8.49
N ASP A 44 -3.53 -10.32 -7.53
CA ASP A 44 -4.37 -9.12 -7.62
C ASP A 44 -4.03 -8.28 -8.87
N SER A 45 -2.77 -8.29 -9.33
CA SER A 45 -2.34 -7.61 -10.57
C SER A 45 -3.10 -8.06 -11.82
N GLN A 46 -3.69 -9.25 -11.82
CA GLN A 46 -4.51 -9.77 -12.92
C GLN A 46 -5.96 -9.23 -12.90
N HIS A 47 -6.31 -8.45 -11.87
CA HIS A 47 -7.63 -7.86 -11.67
C HIS A 47 -7.56 -6.32 -11.64
N PRO A 48 -7.30 -5.65 -12.77
CA PRO A 48 -7.06 -4.20 -12.81
C PRO A 48 -8.24 -3.37 -12.28
N GLU A 49 -9.47 -3.85 -12.42
CA GLU A 49 -10.66 -3.15 -11.92
C GLU A 49 -10.70 -3.15 -10.37
N LEU A 50 -10.27 -4.24 -9.75
CA LEU A 50 -10.15 -4.33 -8.30
C LEU A 50 -9.11 -3.34 -7.79
N ILE A 51 -7.94 -3.28 -8.43
CA ILE A 51 -6.86 -2.34 -8.09
C ILE A 51 -7.34 -0.89 -8.20
N ARG A 52 -8.04 -0.53 -9.28
CA ARG A 52 -8.62 0.81 -9.46
C ARG A 52 -9.63 1.15 -8.36
N ALA A 53 -10.53 0.22 -8.06
CA ALA A 53 -11.54 0.42 -7.01
C ALA A 53 -10.88 0.65 -5.64
N TYR A 54 -9.87 -0.13 -5.28
CA TYR A 54 -9.09 0.09 -4.05
C TYR A 54 -8.45 1.48 -4.04
N ALA A 55 -7.77 1.89 -5.12
CA ALA A 55 -7.11 3.20 -5.20
C ALA A 55 -8.13 4.35 -5.05
N THR A 56 -9.30 4.24 -5.69
CA THR A 56 -10.39 5.22 -5.57
C THR A 56 -10.87 5.34 -4.12
N VAL A 57 -11.09 4.23 -3.42
CA VAL A 57 -11.48 4.23 -2.00
C VAL A 57 -10.40 4.88 -1.14
N LYS A 58 -9.11 4.52 -1.34
CA LYS A 58 -8.01 5.11 -0.58
C LYS A 58 -7.86 6.61 -0.82
N ARG A 59 -8.07 7.06 -2.06
CA ARG A 59 -8.08 8.49 -2.38
C ARG A 59 -9.22 9.23 -1.66
N ALA A 60 -10.42 8.66 -1.65
CA ALA A 60 -11.54 9.23 -0.91
C ALA A 60 -11.27 9.31 0.60
N CYS A 61 -10.66 8.26 1.18
CA CYS A 61 -10.23 8.27 2.59
C CYS A 61 -9.21 9.37 2.86
N ALA A 62 -8.23 9.56 1.98
CA ALA A 62 -7.23 10.63 2.15
C ALA A 62 -7.85 12.02 2.11
N ILE A 63 -8.81 12.26 1.21
CA ILE A 63 -9.55 13.54 1.13
C ILE A 63 -10.33 13.78 2.42
N ALA A 64 -11.09 12.79 2.88
CA ALA A 64 -11.90 12.92 4.09
C ALA A 64 -11.01 13.15 5.34
N ASN A 65 -9.90 12.46 5.46
CA ASN A 65 -8.96 12.65 6.58
C ASN A 65 -8.28 14.03 6.54
N GLU A 66 -8.01 14.57 5.37
CA GLU A 66 -7.50 15.94 5.21
C GLU A 66 -8.55 16.96 5.65
N GLU A 67 -9.81 16.84 5.19
CA GLU A 67 -10.92 17.73 5.58
C GLU A 67 -11.19 17.70 7.08
N LEU A 68 -10.98 16.55 7.72
CA LEU A 68 -11.11 16.38 9.18
C LEU A 68 -9.87 16.84 9.96
N GLY A 69 -8.81 17.29 9.28
CA GLY A 69 -7.55 17.71 9.90
C GLY A 69 -6.75 16.56 10.53
N LEU A 70 -7.00 15.31 10.11
CA LEU A 70 -6.34 14.12 10.64
C LEU A 70 -5.03 13.79 9.90
N ILE A 71 -4.82 14.39 8.73
CA ILE A 71 -3.60 14.24 7.94
C ILE A 71 -3.13 15.60 7.44
N ASP A 72 -1.82 15.79 7.41
CA ASP A 72 -1.20 16.99 6.86
C ASP A 72 -1.53 17.17 5.37
N PRO A 73 -1.90 18.37 4.90
CA PRO A 73 -2.28 18.63 3.50
C PRO A 73 -1.22 18.20 2.48
N ALA A 74 0.08 18.41 2.78
CA ALA A 74 1.14 18.02 1.85
C ALA A 74 1.26 16.48 1.73
N LYS A 75 1.02 15.76 2.82
CA LYS A 75 0.96 14.28 2.80
C LYS A 75 -0.28 13.80 2.05
N ALA A 76 -1.44 14.41 2.30
CA ALA A 76 -2.68 14.08 1.61
C ALA A 76 -2.56 14.29 0.09
N GLU A 77 -1.93 15.37 -0.34
CA GLU A 77 -1.64 15.66 -1.75
C GLU A 77 -0.80 14.54 -2.39
N ALA A 78 0.32 14.15 -1.76
CA ALA A 78 1.18 13.08 -2.26
C ALA A 78 0.44 11.74 -2.35
N ILE A 79 -0.40 11.42 -1.36
CA ILE A 79 -1.23 10.20 -1.34
C ILE A 79 -2.26 10.23 -2.48
N ARG A 80 -2.96 11.35 -2.67
CA ARG A 80 -3.93 11.52 -3.78
C ARG A 80 -3.25 11.35 -5.14
N ALA A 81 -2.08 11.95 -5.32
CA ALA A 81 -1.31 11.83 -6.55
C ALA A 81 -0.91 10.37 -6.82
N ALA A 82 -0.44 9.64 -5.81
CA ALA A 82 -0.14 8.22 -5.92
C ALA A 82 -1.38 7.39 -6.30
N CYS A 83 -2.52 7.64 -5.67
CA CYS A 83 -3.79 6.98 -6.00
C CYS A 83 -4.21 7.22 -7.45
N LEU A 84 -4.11 8.45 -7.95
CA LEU A 84 -4.44 8.79 -9.34
C LEU A 84 -3.54 8.09 -10.35
N GLU A 85 -2.27 7.89 -10.04
CA GLU A 85 -1.38 7.10 -10.89
C GLU A 85 -1.82 5.64 -10.98
N ILE A 86 -2.23 5.04 -9.87
CA ILE A 86 -2.74 3.66 -9.83
C ILE A 86 -4.09 3.56 -10.56
N GLU A 87 -5.01 4.50 -10.35
CA GLU A 87 -6.28 4.57 -11.08
C GLU A 87 -6.08 4.67 -12.60
N ALA A 88 -5.02 5.36 -13.04
CA ALA A 88 -4.62 5.45 -14.44
C ALA A 88 -3.94 4.18 -14.97
N GLY A 89 -3.81 3.12 -14.16
CA GLY A 89 -3.19 1.85 -14.55
C GLY A 89 -1.68 1.79 -14.43
N LYS A 90 -1.04 2.81 -13.84
CA LYS A 90 0.38 2.73 -13.49
C LYS A 90 0.58 1.81 -12.29
N LEU A 91 1.81 1.28 -12.15
CA LEU A 91 2.18 0.40 -11.04
C LEU A 91 1.37 -0.91 -10.96
N ALA A 92 0.78 -1.35 -12.05
CA ALA A 92 -0.07 -2.55 -12.09
C ALA A 92 0.67 -3.83 -11.68
N ASP A 93 1.97 -3.89 -11.87
CA ASP A 93 2.87 -4.98 -11.49
C ASP A 93 3.19 -5.03 -9.98
N GLN A 94 2.75 -4.02 -9.22
CA GLN A 94 3.06 -3.88 -7.79
C GLN A 94 2.05 -4.58 -6.86
N PHE A 95 1.19 -5.45 -7.41
CA PHE A 95 0.14 -6.16 -6.66
C PHE A 95 0.31 -7.70 -6.79
N PRO A 96 1.40 -8.26 -6.22
CA PRO A 96 1.76 -9.68 -6.38
C PRO A 96 1.05 -10.63 -5.41
N VAL A 97 0.17 -10.14 -4.54
CA VAL A 97 -0.54 -10.97 -3.56
C VAL A 97 -1.52 -11.89 -4.27
N ASP A 98 -1.54 -13.17 -3.87
CA ASP A 98 -2.50 -14.17 -4.38
C ASP A 98 -3.93 -13.80 -3.97
N VAL A 99 -4.88 -13.98 -4.90
CA VAL A 99 -6.30 -13.69 -4.63
C VAL A 99 -6.90 -14.63 -3.56
N MET A 100 -6.32 -15.82 -3.38
CA MET A 100 -6.69 -16.74 -2.31
C MET A 100 -5.80 -16.50 -1.09
N GLN A 101 -6.32 -15.78 -0.12
CA GLN A 101 -5.60 -15.34 1.07
C GLN A 101 -6.47 -15.46 2.33
N GLY A 102 -5.83 -15.59 3.48
CA GLY A 102 -6.52 -15.52 4.78
C GLY A 102 -6.86 -14.08 5.17
N GLY A 103 -7.77 -13.90 6.16
CA GLY A 103 -8.05 -12.60 6.75
C GLY A 103 -8.96 -11.68 5.94
N ALA A 104 -9.87 -12.22 5.15
CA ALA A 104 -10.91 -11.47 4.42
C ALA A 104 -10.37 -10.32 3.55
N GLY A 105 -9.26 -10.55 2.83
CA GLY A 105 -8.66 -9.58 1.92
C GLY A 105 -7.69 -8.59 2.57
N THR A 106 -7.28 -8.84 3.81
CA THR A 106 -6.34 -7.95 4.51
C THR A 106 -5.02 -7.78 3.78
N SER A 107 -4.48 -8.84 3.16
CA SER A 107 -3.21 -8.79 2.44
C SER A 107 -3.29 -7.88 1.20
N SER A 108 -4.36 -7.97 0.41
CA SER A 108 -4.61 -7.07 -0.73
C SER A 108 -4.76 -5.62 -0.26
N ASN A 109 -5.50 -5.38 0.84
CA ASN A 109 -5.65 -4.05 1.42
C ASN A 109 -4.31 -3.47 1.87
N MET A 110 -3.47 -4.25 2.55
CA MET A 110 -2.15 -3.80 2.99
C MET A 110 -1.19 -3.59 1.81
N ASN A 111 -1.24 -4.45 0.80
CA ASN A 111 -0.47 -4.25 -0.43
C ASN A 111 -0.80 -2.89 -1.08
N MET A 112 -2.07 -2.57 -1.24
CA MET A 112 -2.50 -1.27 -1.76
C MET A 112 -1.97 -0.12 -0.89
N ASN A 113 -2.09 -0.25 0.44
CA ASN A 113 -1.61 0.76 1.37
C ASN A 113 -0.10 1.00 1.26
N GLU A 114 0.69 -0.07 1.18
CA GLU A 114 2.15 0.01 1.07
C GLU A 114 2.59 0.62 -0.27
N VAL A 115 1.96 0.22 -1.38
CA VAL A 115 2.25 0.78 -2.70
C VAL A 115 1.95 2.28 -2.73
N ILE A 116 0.79 2.70 -2.23
CA ILE A 116 0.42 4.12 -2.15
C ILE A 116 1.41 4.88 -1.25
N ALA A 117 1.72 4.35 -0.05
CA ALA A 117 2.63 5.02 0.89
C ALA A 117 4.03 5.22 0.28
N ASN A 118 4.60 4.18 -0.31
CA ASN A 118 5.93 4.25 -0.91
C ASN A 118 5.97 5.15 -2.16
N ARG A 119 4.90 5.17 -2.96
CA ARG A 119 4.81 6.09 -4.08
C ARG A 119 4.64 7.54 -3.62
N ALA A 120 3.81 7.77 -2.60
CA ALA A 120 3.64 9.09 -2.01
C ALA A 120 4.92 9.61 -1.35
N LEU A 121 5.69 8.75 -0.68
CA LEU A 121 7.01 9.09 -0.16
C LEU A 121 7.95 9.57 -1.26
N GLU A 122 8.00 8.87 -2.38
CA GLU A 122 8.83 9.24 -3.54
C GLU A 122 8.38 10.57 -4.15
N ILE A 123 7.06 10.81 -4.29
CA ILE A 123 6.49 12.08 -4.75
C ILE A 123 6.89 13.22 -3.79
N ALA A 124 6.93 12.97 -2.49
CA ALA A 124 7.38 13.91 -1.47
C ALA A 124 8.92 14.07 -1.38
N GLY A 125 9.68 13.45 -2.29
CA GLY A 125 11.15 13.51 -2.31
C GLY A 125 11.84 12.70 -1.22
N ARG A 126 11.17 11.69 -0.67
CA ARG A 126 11.66 10.80 0.39
C ARG A 126 11.97 9.40 -0.11
N GLN A 127 12.68 8.63 0.70
CA GLN A 127 12.99 7.24 0.38
C GLN A 127 11.80 6.33 0.68
N ARG A 128 11.64 5.26 -0.11
CA ARG A 128 10.68 4.19 0.15
C ARG A 128 11.00 3.55 1.51
N GLY A 129 9.95 3.25 2.29
CA GLY A 129 10.11 2.71 3.64
C GLY A 129 10.26 3.78 4.74
N ASP A 130 10.28 5.07 4.42
CA ASP A 130 10.27 6.15 5.43
C ASP A 130 8.86 6.30 6.05
N TYR A 131 8.42 5.25 6.71
CA TYR A 131 7.09 5.18 7.34
C TYR A 131 6.95 6.08 8.57
N THR A 132 8.02 6.75 8.98
CA THR A 132 7.94 7.82 9.99
C THR A 132 7.25 9.07 9.42
N TYR A 133 7.31 9.27 8.11
CA TYR A 133 6.66 10.39 7.43
C TYR A 133 5.26 10.04 6.88
N ILE A 134 5.11 8.97 6.09
CA ILE A 134 3.83 8.44 5.62
C ILE A 134 3.79 6.95 5.92
N HIS A 135 2.99 6.57 6.93
CA HIS A 135 2.81 5.17 7.27
C HIS A 135 1.63 4.58 6.49
N PRO A 136 1.71 3.32 6.00
CA PRO A 136 0.66 2.68 5.20
C PRO A 136 -0.73 2.64 5.85
N VAL A 137 -0.83 2.70 7.17
CA VAL A 137 -2.12 2.69 7.89
C VAL A 137 -2.63 4.06 8.31
N SER A 138 -1.83 5.13 8.21
CA SER A 138 -2.19 6.46 8.75
C SER A 138 -3.35 7.15 8.02
N TYR A 139 -3.66 6.76 6.78
CA TYR A 139 -4.70 7.41 5.96
C TYR A 139 -5.83 6.46 5.57
N THR A 140 -5.80 5.23 6.04
CA THR A 140 -6.67 4.15 5.54
C THR A 140 -7.84 3.82 6.45
N HIS A 141 -7.85 4.34 7.66
CA HIS A 141 -8.90 4.15 8.63
C HIS A 141 -9.82 5.37 8.65
N LEU A 142 -10.94 5.27 7.94
CA LEU A 142 -12.15 5.93 8.37
C LEU A 142 -12.66 5.11 9.56
N THR A 143 -12.39 5.52 10.76
CA THR A 143 -13.19 5.10 11.90
C THR A 143 -14.57 5.72 11.70
N LEU A 144 -15.47 4.97 11.07
CA LEU A 144 -16.88 5.25 11.21
C LEU A 144 -17.16 5.30 12.71
N PRO A 145 -17.75 6.37 13.25
CA PRO A 145 -18.12 6.39 14.65
C PRO A 145 -18.96 5.14 14.89
N THR A 146 -18.46 4.24 15.73
CA THR A 146 -19.23 3.08 16.17
C THR A 146 -20.36 3.68 16.95
N ILE A 147 -21.56 3.75 16.36
CA ILE A 147 -22.76 4.08 17.08
C ILE A 147 -22.92 2.95 18.10
N ARG A 148 -22.53 3.20 19.34
CA ARG A 148 -22.96 2.36 20.47
C ARG A 148 -24.47 2.47 20.49
N LEU A 149 -25.15 1.48 19.95
CA LEU A 149 -26.52 1.22 20.30
C LEU A 149 -26.50 0.78 21.76
N VAL A 150 -26.91 1.65 22.65
CA VAL A 150 -27.22 1.35 24.03
C VAL A 150 -28.59 0.66 24.08
#